data_51e4b891f20deb6747beb03a0808529a
#
_entry.id   51e4b891f20deb6747beb03a0808529a
#
_cell.length_a   1.000
_cell.length_b   1.000
_cell.length_c   1.000
_cell.angle_alpha   90.00
_cell.angle_beta   90.00
_cell.angle_gamma   90.00
#
_symmetry.space_group_name_H-M   'P 1'
#
loop_
_entity.id
_entity.type
_entity.pdbx_description
1 polymer ?
#
loop_
_entity_poly.entity_id
_entity_poly.type
_entity_poly.pdbx_seq_one_letter_code
_entity_poly.pdbx_strand_id
1 'polypeptide(L)'
;MNIILNSYCNLKCNYCFADEYMDETVRTPGKSMEYDFFETELLPRIQNATLINFMGGEPTLHPRFLDILSTTLAHLQPFSYLGIFTNGLMPDKVLNLLLDTVGPKGSITRQIQFSVLLNWQTAENTTEKNHQRCREVAEAILCENGYSLMFSLNLYSVKQALKTQCREIDAIYQDLGLPPGQKYKIRVSPAFPIVGGEENVALPIRDYPQMGRMMMDMLKEFPQMSFRFDCSFPPCLLDEIQEDEYSLVERFFYHASQPVPNIQDWKTRDFYFGCADDSPMDIDPKGDCFNCFPFHNLKIGNVKDFGQINELTIKKMHSRFLSHVFEDAQPKEPCKSCPHYMVRCSSGCFAYNFS
;
A
#
# COMPACT_ATOMS: atom_id res chain seq x y z
N MET A 1 -6.85 6.61 5.65
CA MET A 1 -6.01 6.25 6.80
C MET A 1 -5.79 4.76 6.86
N ASN A 2 -4.69 4.33 7.45
CA ASN A 2 -4.41 2.91 7.67
C ASN A 2 -4.49 2.62 9.18
N ILE A 3 -5.09 1.48 9.52
CA ILE A 3 -5.21 1.01 10.90
C ILE A 3 -4.41 -0.29 11.02
N ILE A 4 -3.39 -0.26 11.84
CA ILE A 4 -2.53 -1.40 12.11
C ILE A 4 -3.17 -2.21 13.22
N LEU A 5 -3.77 -3.35 12.84
CA LEU A 5 -4.50 -4.18 13.80
C LEU A 5 -3.58 -4.98 14.71
N ASN A 6 -2.45 -5.44 14.18
CA ASN A 6 -1.47 -6.21 14.94
C ASN A 6 -0.07 -6.07 14.33
N SER A 7 0.92 -6.43 15.11
CA SER A 7 2.31 -6.57 14.68
C SER A 7 2.74 -8.03 14.43
N TYR A 8 1.80 -8.98 14.45
CA TYR A 8 2.07 -10.37 14.14
C TYR A 8 1.90 -10.66 12.65
N CYS A 9 2.87 -11.39 12.06
CA CYS A 9 2.82 -11.87 10.69
C CYS A 9 3.32 -13.31 10.60
N ASN A 10 2.72 -14.10 9.71
CA ASN A 10 3.13 -15.47 9.41
C ASN A 10 4.13 -15.56 8.24
N LEU A 11 4.58 -14.40 7.70
CA LEU A 11 5.68 -14.28 6.75
C LEU A 11 6.80 -13.40 7.31
N LYS A 12 8.00 -13.59 6.77
CA LYS A 12 9.17 -12.73 7.02
C LYS A 12 9.75 -12.29 5.68
N CYS A 13 9.13 -11.24 5.09
CA CYS A 13 9.56 -10.70 3.80
C CYS A 13 10.82 -9.83 3.99
N ASN A 14 11.85 -10.03 3.18
CA ASN A 14 13.12 -9.31 3.27
C ASN A 14 13.01 -7.79 3.04
N TYR A 15 11.97 -7.36 2.32
CA TYR A 15 11.70 -5.95 2.02
C TYR A 15 10.72 -5.30 3.02
N CYS A 16 10.27 -6.03 4.04
CA CYS A 16 9.25 -5.54 4.95
C CYS A 16 9.74 -4.33 5.74
N PHE A 17 9.12 -3.19 5.54
CA PHE A 17 9.41 -1.96 6.29
C PHE A 17 8.86 -2.00 7.72
N ALA A 18 8.13 -3.04 8.08
CA ALA A 18 7.63 -3.29 9.41
C ALA A 18 8.46 -4.35 10.17
N ASP A 19 9.61 -4.82 9.64
CA ASP A 19 10.34 -5.97 10.20
C ASP A 19 10.80 -5.71 11.64
N GLU A 20 11.30 -4.51 11.97
CA GLU A 20 11.61 -4.13 13.36
C GLU A 20 10.39 -4.06 14.27
N TYR A 21 9.27 -3.57 13.72
CA TYR A 21 8.00 -3.54 14.41
C TYR A 21 7.48 -4.97 14.66
N MET A 22 7.92 -5.94 13.84
CA MET A 22 7.53 -7.33 13.85
C MET A 22 8.66 -8.28 14.27
N ASP A 23 9.61 -7.86 15.11
CA ASP A 23 10.60 -8.74 15.69
C ASP A 23 9.95 -9.90 16.45
N GLU A 24 10.73 -10.91 16.89
CA GLU A 24 10.19 -12.08 17.59
C GLU A 24 9.45 -11.69 18.88
N THR A 25 9.84 -10.61 19.54
CA THR A 25 9.18 -10.09 20.75
C THR A 25 7.85 -9.43 20.41
N VAL A 26 7.73 -8.85 19.22
CA VAL A 26 6.54 -8.20 18.69
C VAL A 26 5.52 -9.20 18.14
N ARG A 27 5.97 -10.41 17.76
CA ARG A 27 5.09 -11.53 17.37
C ARG A 27 4.37 -12.17 18.55
N THR A 28 4.67 -11.75 19.76
CA THR A 28 4.00 -12.22 20.98
C THR A 28 2.54 -11.78 20.97
N PRO A 29 1.57 -12.68 21.23
CA PRO A 29 0.18 -12.29 21.48
C PRO A 29 0.13 -11.19 22.55
N GLY A 30 -0.56 -10.08 22.26
CA GLY A 30 -0.64 -8.93 23.18
C GLY A 30 -0.14 -7.60 22.58
N LYS A 31 0.46 -7.63 21.40
CA LYS A 31 0.73 -6.40 20.61
C LYS A 31 -0.29 -6.23 19.47
N SER A 32 -1.50 -6.69 19.69
CA SER A 32 -2.65 -6.47 18.84
C SER A 32 -3.51 -5.36 19.43
N MET A 33 -4.25 -4.66 18.58
CA MET A 33 -5.23 -3.67 19.02
C MET A 33 -6.33 -4.35 19.85
N GLU A 34 -6.50 -3.90 21.09
CA GLU A 34 -7.57 -4.42 21.91
C GLU A 34 -8.93 -4.05 21.30
N TYR A 35 -9.86 -5.02 21.23
CA TYR A 35 -11.17 -4.80 20.61
C TYR A 35 -11.95 -3.68 21.32
N ASP A 36 -11.91 -3.65 22.65
CA ASP A 36 -12.58 -2.62 23.45
C ASP A 36 -12.03 -1.23 23.12
N PHE A 37 -10.71 -1.09 22.98
CA PHE A 37 -10.10 0.16 22.51
C PHE A 37 -10.54 0.54 21.11
N PHE A 38 -10.55 -0.44 20.18
CA PHE A 38 -11.05 -0.21 18.83
C PHE A 38 -12.48 0.30 18.82
N GLU A 39 -13.38 -0.38 19.54
CA GLU A 39 -14.82 -0.09 19.55
C GLU A 39 -15.14 1.21 20.29
N THR A 40 -14.51 1.47 21.46
CA THR A 40 -14.88 2.60 22.33
C THR A 40 -14.07 3.87 22.08
N GLU A 41 -12.83 3.74 21.61
CA GLU A 41 -11.93 4.88 21.45
C GLU A 41 -11.69 5.22 19.97
N LEU A 42 -11.36 4.24 19.15
CA LEU A 42 -10.95 4.50 17.77
C LEU A 42 -12.16 4.68 16.84
N LEU A 43 -13.06 3.71 16.81
CA LEU A 43 -14.18 3.68 15.85
C LEU A 43 -15.06 4.94 15.89
N PRO A 44 -15.44 5.48 17.08
CA PRO A 44 -16.23 6.71 17.13
C PRO A 44 -15.51 7.92 16.51
N ARG A 45 -14.18 7.90 16.49
CA ARG A 45 -13.36 9.00 15.94
C ARG A 45 -13.16 8.90 14.44
N ILE A 46 -13.27 7.71 13.88
CA ILE A 46 -13.03 7.45 12.44
C ILE A 46 -14.33 7.17 11.65
N GLN A 47 -15.49 7.17 12.26
CA GLN A 47 -16.76 6.82 11.62
C GLN A 47 -17.10 7.68 10.40
N ASN A 48 -16.55 8.89 10.30
CA ASN A 48 -16.70 9.79 9.16
C ASN A 48 -15.54 9.71 8.15
N ALA A 49 -14.63 8.76 8.31
CA ALA A 49 -13.56 8.56 7.36
C ALA A 49 -14.11 7.94 6.07
N THR A 50 -13.73 8.51 4.94
CA THR A 50 -14.13 8.02 3.62
C THR A 50 -13.27 6.87 3.13
N LEU A 51 -12.06 6.71 3.69
CA LEU A 51 -11.12 5.66 3.33
C LEU A 51 -10.44 5.10 4.58
N ILE A 52 -10.62 3.81 4.82
CA ILE A 52 -9.97 3.04 5.87
C ILE A 52 -9.31 1.81 5.25
N ASN A 53 -8.08 1.54 5.64
CA ASN A 53 -7.41 0.29 5.32
C ASN A 53 -7.02 -0.43 6.61
N PHE A 54 -7.29 -1.71 6.70
CA PHE A 54 -6.73 -2.58 7.72
C PHE A 54 -5.42 -3.16 7.23
N MET A 55 -4.39 -3.01 8.05
CA MET A 55 -3.06 -3.52 7.81
C MET A 55 -2.37 -3.89 9.13
N GLY A 56 -1.09 -4.20 9.08
CA GLY A 56 -0.29 -4.58 10.23
C GLY A 56 0.83 -5.49 9.80
N GLY A 57 1.14 -6.50 10.59
CA GLY A 57 1.84 -7.68 10.12
C GLY A 57 0.97 -8.41 9.11
N GLU A 58 0.12 -9.30 9.59
CA GLU A 58 -1.00 -9.85 8.80
C GLU A 58 -2.30 -9.58 9.57
N PRO A 59 -3.13 -8.61 9.13
CA PRO A 59 -4.31 -8.20 9.89
C PRO A 59 -5.33 -9.32 10.08
N THR A 60 -5.42 -10.26 9.13
CA THR A 60 -6.37 -11.38 9.18
C THR A 60 -6.04 -12.41 10.28
N LEU A 61 -4.85 -12.32 10.88
CA LEU A 61 -4.44 -13.13 12.03
C LEU A 61 -4.78 -12.49 13.38
N HIS A 62 -5.35 -11.29 13.38
CA HIS A 62 -5.80 -10.66 14.60
C HIS A 62 -6.89 -11.51 15.28
N PRO A 63 -6.81 -11.82 16.60
CA PRO A 63 -7.75 -12.73 17.28
C PRO A 63 -9.22 -12.32 17.13
N ARG A 64 -9.49 -11.01 17.08
CA ARG A 64 -10.82 -10.42 16.95
C ARG A 64 -11.07 -9.77 15.57
N PHE A 65 -10.35 -10.22 14.53
CA PHE A 65 -10.47 -9.63 13.18
C PHE A 65 -11.90 -9.63 12.67
N LEU A 66 -12.62 -10.74 12.85
CA LEU A 66 -14.01 -10.88 12.39
C LEU A 66 -14.94 -9.86 13.05
N ASP A 67 -14.76 -9.63 14.35
CA ASP A 67 -15.55 -8.66 15.11
C ASP A 67 -15.22 -7.24 14.66
N ILE A 68 -13.93 -6.90 14.55
CA ILE A 68 -13.46 -5.59 14.07
C ILE A 68 -14.02 -5.30 12.68
N LEU A 69 -13.92 -6.25 11.74
CA LEU A 69 -14.44 -6.08 10.39
C LEU A 69 -15.95 -5.87 10.40
N SER A 70 -16.70 -6.73 11.10
CA SER A 70 -18.16 -6.65 11.16
C SER A 70 -18.62 -5.34 11.79
N THR A 71 -18.00 -4.93 12.90
CA THR A 71 -18.31 -3.68 13.58
C THR A 71 -17.98 -2.47 12.70
N THR A 72 -16.83 -2.48 12.01
CA THR A 72 -16.47 -1.42 11.06
C THR A 72 -17.50 -1.29 9.96
N LEU A 73 -17.86 -2.40 9.30
CA LEU A 73 -18.86 -2.42 8.23
C LEU A 73 -20.24 -1.92 8.67
N ALA A 74 -20.59 -2.13 9.94
CA ALA A 74 -21.85 -1.65 10.49
C ALA A 74 -21.87 -0.12 10.75
N HIS A 75 -20.70 0.50 10.94
CA HIS A 75 -20.57 1.92 11.33
C HIS A 75 -20.09 2.84 10.20
N LEU A 76 -19.49 2.30 9.13
CA LEU A 76 -19.03 3.12 8.01
C LEU A 76 -20.19 3.80 7.30
N GLN A 77 -19.96 5.03 6.89
CA GLN A 77 -20.92 5.79 6.08
C GLN A 77 -21.06 5.17 4.67
N PRO A 78 -22.24 5.28 4.04
CA PRO A 78 -22.40 4.92 2.65
C PRO A 78 -21.34 5.58 1.76
N PHE A 79 -20.90 4.85 0.73
CA PHE A 79 -19.85 5.26 -0.22
C PHE A 79 -18.43 5.37 0.36
N SER A 80 -18.22 4.95 1.61
CA SER A 80 -16.87 4.79 2.14
C SER A 80 -16.14 3.62 1.48
N TYR A 81 -14.81 3.69 1.52
CA TYR A 81 -13.92 2.63 1.05
C TYR A 81 -13.29 1.91 2.26
N LEU A 82 -13.35 0.58 2.24
CA LEU A 82 -12.65 -0.29 3.21
C LEU A 82 -11.72 -1.23 2.46
N GLY A 83 -10.42 -1.10 2.72
CA GLY A 83 -9.37 -1.97 2.19
C GLY A 83 -8.82 -2.92 3.24
N ILE A 84 -8.40 -4.11 2.82
CA ILE A 84 -7.65 -5.05 3.66
C ILE A 84 -6.36 -5.40 2.93
N PHE A 85 -5.22 -5.09 3.55
CA PHE A 85 -3.91 -5.49 3.06
C PHE A 85 -3.54 -6.83 3.66
N THR A 86 -3.37 -7.85 2.83
CA THR A 86 -3.11 -9.22 3.31
C THR A 86 -2.09 -9.94 2.44
N ASN A 87 -1.38 -10.86 3.04
CA ASN A 87 -0.51 -11.80 2.33
C ASN A 87 -1.24 -13.06 1.84
N GLY A 88 -2.56 -13.17 2.08
CA GLY A 88 -3.41 -14.28 1.65
C GLY A 88 -3.33 -15.53 2.53
N LEU A 89 -2.46 -15.59 3.52
CA LEU A 89 -2.31 -16.76 4.40
C LEU A 89 -3.25 -16.69 5.60
N MET A 90 -4.52 -16.47 5.33
CA MET A 90 -5.57 -16.29 6.33
C MET A 90 -6.29 -17.61 6.67
N PRO A 91 -6.87 -17.70 7.89
CA PRO A 91 -7.76 -18.82 8.26
C PRO A 91 -9.03 -18.88 7.38
N ASP A 92 -9.54 -20.10 7.11
CA ASP A 92 -10.74 -20.29 6.27
C ASP A 92 -11.97 -19.52 6.77
N LYS A 93 -12.16 -19.44 8.08
CA LYS A 93 -13.26 -18.66 8.67
C LYS A 93 -13.19 -17.16 8.31
N VAL A 94 -11.98 -16.63 8.16
CA VAL A 94 -11.76 -15.24 7.75
C VAL A 94 -12.04 -15.11 6.26
N LEU A 95 -11.52 -16.04 5.44
CA LEU A 95 -11.80 -16.05 4.01
C LEU A 95 -13.31 -16.10 3.75
N ASN A 96 -14.05 -16.99 4.41
CA ASN A 96 -15.51 -17.11 4.24
C ASN A 96 -16.21 -15.78 4.54
N LEU A 97 -15.87 -15.10 5.64
CA LEU A 97 -16.47 -13.79 5.95
C LEU A 97 -16.09 -12.74 4.89
N LEU A 98 -14.85 -12.77 4.39
CA LEU A 98 -14.46 -11.87 3.31
C LEU A 98 -15.27 -12.13 2.04
N LEU A 99 -15.49 -13.39 1.65
CA LEU A 99 -16.31 -13.75 0.49
C LEU A 99 -17.75 -13.27 0.65
N ASP A 100 -18.34 -13.47 1.83
CA ASP A 100 -19.68 -12.93 2.14
C ASP A 100 -19.73 -11.39 2.06
N THR A 101 -18.62 -10.72 2.38
CA THR A 101 -18.52 -9.26 2.36
C THR A 101 -18.32 -8.71 0.95
N VAL A 102 -17.46 -9.34 0.14
CA VAL A 102 -17.17 -8.90 -1.24
C VAL A 102 -18.23 -9.34 -2.24
N GLY A 103 -19.01 -10.35 -1.91
CA GLY A 103 -20.06 -10.87 -2.77
C GLY A 103 -21.09 -9.81 -3.16
N PRO A 104 -21.82 -10.02 -4.29
CA PRO A 104 -22.76 -9.03 -4.83
C PRO A 104 -23.81 -8.57 -3.82
N LYS A 105 -24.27 -9.48 -2.96
CA LYS A 105 -25.26 -9.16 -1.91
C LYS A 105 -24.67 -8.26 -0.81
N GLY A 106 -23.42 -8.48 -0.42
CA GLY A 106 -22.75 -7.69 0.62
C GLY A 106 -22.47 -6.25 0.18
N SER A 107 -21.97 -6.04 -1.03
CA SER A 107 -21.64 -4.72 -1.56
C SER A 107 -22.87 -3.86 -1.85
N ILE A 108 -23.95 -4.43 -2.35
CA ILE A 108 -25.20 -3.72 -2.68
C ILE A 108 -25.92 -3.27 -1.41
N THR A 109 -26.00 -4.13 -0.39
CA THR A 109 -26.75 -3.80 0.83
C THR A 109 -26.08 -2.75 1.70
N ARG A 110 -24.75 -2.59 1.61
CA ARG A 110 -23.97 -1.69 2.48
C ARG A 110 -23.51 -0.41 1.78
N GLN A 111 -23.59 -0.34 0.45
CA GLN A 111 -23.09 0.78 -0.35
C GLN A 111 -21.62 1.16 -0.03
N ILE A 112 -20.83 0.20 0.44
CA ILE A 112 -19.43 0.37 0.77
C ILE A 112 -18.58 -0.24 -0.34
N GLN A 113 -17.55 0.49 -0.76
CA GLN A 113 -16.53 -0.07 -1.66
C GLN A 113 -15.55 -0.89 -0.84
N PHE A 114 -15.57 -2.20 -1.04
CA PHE A 114 -14.67 -3.12 -0.35
C PHE A 114 -13.58 -3.63 -1.29
N SER A 115 -12.34 -3.67 -0.81
CA SER A 115 -11.21 -4.17 -1.60
C SER A 115 -10.25 -4.98 -0.75
N VAL A 116 -9.77 -6.08 -1.32
CA VAL A 116 -8.68 -6.88 -0.76
C VAL A 116 -7.43 -6.60 -1.59
N LEU A 117 -6.40 -6.04 -0.94
CA LEU A 117 -5.07 -5.89 -1.52
C LEU A 117 -4.26 -7.13 -1.14
N LEU A 118 -4.09 -8.00 -2.12
CA LEU A 118 -3.38 -9.26 -1.94
C LEU A 118 -1.91 -9.07 -2.31
N ASN A 119 -1.03 -9.16 -1.33
CA ASN A 119 0.40 -9.04 -1.53
C ASN A 119 0.95 -10.31 -2.20
N TRP A 120 1.21 -10.23 -3.52
CA TRP A 120 1.68 -11.35 -4.33
C TRP A 120 3.19 -11.51 -4.18
N GLN A 121 3.60 -12.55 -3.45
CA GLN A 121 4.99 -12.77 -3.07
C GLN A 121 5.83 -13.37 -4.21
N THR A 122 7.12 -13.07 -4.20
CA THR A 122 8.11 -13.81 -5.00
C THR A 122 8.47 -15.13 -4.31
N ALA A 123 9.03 -16.08 -5.08
CA ALA A 123 9.50 -17.36 -4.56
C ALA A 123 10.58 -17.22 -3.45
N GLU A 124 11.27 -16.08 -3.39
CA GLU A 124 12.27 -15.79 -2.34
C GLU A 124 11.63 -15.52 -0.97
N ASN A 125 10.38 -15.03 -0.96
CA ASN A 125 9.70 -14.58 0.25
C ASN A 125 8.58 -15.54 0.70
N THR A 126 8.36 -16.63 -0.01
CA THR A 126 7.30 -17.58 0.31
C THR A 126 7.66 -19.02 -0.07
N THR A 127 6.96 -19.99 0.50
CA THR A 127 7.05 -21.41 0.11
C THR A 127 6.01 -21.71 -0.97
N GLU A 128 6.22 -22.81 -1.74
CA GLU A 128 5.25 -23.28 -2.72
C GLU A 128 3.85 -23.49 -2.10
N LYS A 129 3.79 -24.07 -0.90
CA LYS A 129 2.53 -24.26 -0.18
C LYS A 129 1.83 -22.94 0.12
N ASN A 130 2.58 -21.94 0.57
CA ASN A 130 2.03 -20.61 0.87
C ASN A 130 1.59 -19.90 -0.42
N HIS A 131 2.36 -20.03 -1.48
CA HIS A 131 2.02 -19.47 -2.79
C HIS A 131 0.73 -20.07 -3.32
N GLN A 132 0.59 -21.39 -3.24
CA GLN A 132 -0.65 -22.10 -3.62
C GLN A 132 -1.84 -21.61 -2.80
N ARG A 133 -1.68 -21.43 -1.47
CA ARG A 133 -2.75 -20.87 -0.62
C ARG A 133 -3.14 -19.44 -1.02
N CYS A 134 -2.16 -18.61 -1.33
CA CYS A 134 -2.39 -17.25 -1.80
C CYS A 134 -3.19 -17.24 -3.11
N ARG A 135 -2.88 -18.18 -4.02
CA ARG A 135 -3.61 -18.39 -5.27
C ARG A 135 -5.07 -18.80 -5.01
N GLU A 136 -5.32 -19.77 -4.13
CA GLU A 136 -6.68 -20.21 -3.76
C GLU A 136 -7.54 -19.05 -3.23
N VAL A 137 -6.94 -18.18 -2.39
CA VAL A 137 -7.62 -16.99 -1.86
C VAL A 137 -7.93 -16.02 -2.98
N ALA A 138 -6.99 -15.78 -3.91
CA ALA A 138 -7.21 -14.93 -5.07
C ALA A 138 -8.35 -15.45 -5.94
N GLU A 139 -8.32 -16.72 -6.30
CA GLU A 139 -9.35 -17.38 -7.11
C GLU A 139 -10.73 -17.30 -6.46
N ALA A 140 -10.82 -17.58 -5.15
CA ALA A 140 -12.07 -17.49 -4.41
C ALA A 140 -12.68 -16.06 -4.45
N ILE A 141 -11.86 -15.03 -4.21
CA ILE A 141 -12.33 -13.62 -4.24
C ILE A 141 -12.72 -13.22 -5.67
N LEU A 142 -11.95 -13.62 -6.68
CA LEU A 142 -12.25 -13.30 -8.09
C LEU A 142 -13.53 -13.94 -8.57
N CYS A 143 -13.83 -15.17 -8.14
CA CYS A 143 -15.09 -15.86 -8.46
C CYS A 143 -16.31 -15.15 -7.86
N GLU A 144 -16.18 -14.60 -6.64
CA GLU A 144 -17.29 -13.88 -6.00
C GLU A 144 -17.45 -12.46 -6.56
N ASN A 145 -16.37 -11.71 -6.65
CA ASN A 145 -16.37 -10.33 -7.16
C ASN A 145 -14.99 -9.86 -7.58
N GLY A 146 -14.67 -10.03 -8.85
CA GLY A 146 -13.36 -9.64 -9.40
C GLY A 146 -12.99 -8.15 -9.26
N TYR A 147 -13.96 -7.27 -8.98
CA TYR A 147 -13.67 -5.85 -8.72
C TYR A 147 -13.12 -5.58 -7.32
N SER A 148 -13.28 -6.52 -6.40
CA SER A 148 -12.84 -6.38 -5.01
C SER A 148 -11.40 -6.84 -4.77
N LEU A 149 -10.72 -7.43 -5.75
CA LEU A 149 -9.33 -7.85 -5.63
C LEU A 149 -8.39 -6.88 -6.35
N MET A 150 -7.29 -6.56 -5.68
CA MET A 150 -6.14 -5.86 -6.23
C MET A 150 -4.88 -6.62 -5.83
N PHE A 151 -4.08 -7.05 -6.79
CA PHE A 151 -2.77 -7.63 -6.51
C PHE A 151 -1.78 -6.51 -6.17
N SER A 152 -0.93 -6.74 -5.17
CA SER A 152 0.13 -5.82 -4.78
C SER A 152 1.48 -6.45 -5.03
N LEU A 153 2.30 -5.80 -5.86
CA LEU A 153 3.67 -6.18 -6.16
C LEU A 153 4.63 -5.20 -5.48
N ASN A 154 5.47 -5.69 -4.57
CA ASN A 154 6.48 -4.85 -3.92
C ASN A 154 7.79 -4.93 -4.69
N LEU A 155 8.33 -3.76 -5.04
CA LEU A 155 9.57 -3.60 -5.80
C LEU A 155 10.72 -3.30 -4.86
N TYR A 156 11.61 -4.26 -4.67
CA TYR A 156 12.80 -4.11 -3.83
C TYR A 156 14.11 -4.31 -4.61
N SER A 157 14.00 -4.74 -5.88
CA SER A 157 15.15 -4.94 -6.74
C SER A 157 14.75 -4.88 -8.21
N VAL A 158 15.59 -4.27 -9.04
CA VAL A 158 15.46 -4.33 -10.52
C VAL A 158 15.77 -5.72 -11.11
N LYS A 159 16.28 -6.63 -10.30
CA LYS A 159 16.49 -8.04 -10.68
C LYS A 159 15.29 -8.92 -10.34
N GLN A 160 14.30 -8.38 -9.68
CA GLN A 160 13.09 -9.10 -9.28
C GLN A 160 12.32 -9.60 -10.52
N ALA A 161 11.79 -10.81 -10.42
CA ALA A 161 11.06 -11.48 -11.50
C ALA A 161 9.61 -10.96 -11.67
N LEU A 162 9.41 -9.64 -11.79
CA LEU A 162 8.08 -9.01 -11.89
C LEU A 162 7.25 -9.54 -13.06
N LYS A 163 7.87 -9.79 -14.21
CA LYS A 163 7.18 -10.37 -15.37
C LYS A 163 6.65 -11.77 -15.05
N THR A 164 7.37 -12.55 -14.25
CA THR A 164 6.89 -13.87 -13.79
C THR A 164 5.66 -13.72 -12.90
N GLN A 165 5.69 -12.80 -11.93
CA GLN A 165 4.53 -12.51 -11.08
C GLN A 165 3.31 -12.06 -11.91
N CYS A 166 3.51 -11.20 -12.90
CA CYS A 166 2.43 -10.80 -13.80
C CYS A 166 1.87 -11.99 -14.62
N ARG A 167 2.72 -12.88 -15.13
CA ARG A 167 2.27 -14.09 -15.85
C ARG A 167 1.48 -15.04 -14.95
N GLU A 168 1.90 -15.21 -13.70
CA GLU A 168 1.16 -16.01 -12.72
C GLU A 168 -0.23 -15.42 -12.44
N ILE A 169 -0.31 -14.09 -12.27
CA ILE A 169 -1.59 -13.39 -12.09
C ILE A 169 -2.46 -13.54 -13.37
N ASP A 170 -1.88 -13.37 -14.55
CA ASP A 170 -2.59 -13.53 -15.81
C ASP A 170 -3.15 -14.97 -15.95
N ALA A 171 -2.35 -15.98 -15.59
CA ALA A 171 -2.78 -17.38 -15.60
C ALA A 171 -4.01 -17.62 -14.70
N ILE A 172 -4.08 -17.00 -13.52
CA ILE A 172 -5.26 -17.10 -12.65
C ILE A 172 -6.52 -16.60 -13.38
N TYR A 173 -6.46 -15.45 -14.04
CA TYR A 173 -7.61 -14.90 -14.77
C TYR A 173 -7.99 -15.78 -15.99
N GLN A 174 -7.01 -16.35 -16.68
CA GLN A 174 -7.25 -17.26 -17.80
C GLN A 174 -7.90 -18.56 -17.33
N ASP A 175 -7.40 -19.16 -16.26
CA ASP A 175 -7.92 -20.42 -15.70
C ASP A 175 -9.37 -20.27 -15.21
N LEU A 176 -9.73 -19.10 -14.69
CA LEU A 176 -11.08 -18.77 -14.26
C LEU A 176 -12.01 -18.38 -15.43
N GLY A 177 -11.51 -18.22 -16.64
CA GLY A 177 -12.28 -17.82 -17.80
C GLY A 177 -12.92 -16.44 -17.66
N LEU A 178 -12.28 -15.52 -16.93
CA LEU A 178 -12.82 -14.18 -16.68
C LEU A 178 -12.83 -13.35 -17.98
N PRO A 179 -13.83 -12.45 -18.16
CA PRO A 179 -13.99 -11.72 -19.41
C PRO A 179 -12.73 -10.88 -19.74
N PRO A 180 -12.24 -10.91 -20.99
CA PRO A 180 -11.04 -10.18 -21.41
C PRO A 180 -11.18 -8.65 -21.30
N GLY A 181 -12.38 -8.11 -21.12
CA GLY A 181 -12.63 -6.69 -20.89
C GLY A 181 -12.42 -6.25 -19.44
N GLN A 182 -12.30 -7.16 -18.49
CA GLN A 182 -12.03 -6.87 -17.10
C GLN A 182 -10.54 -6.67 -16.88
N LYS A 183 -10.10 -5.44 -16.69
CA LYS A 183 -8.68 -5.17 -16.39
C LYS A 183 -8.32 -5.65 -14.99
N TYR A 184 -7.23 -6.41 -14.92
CA TYR A 184 -6.67 -6.86 -13.64
C TYR A 184 -6.04 -5.66 -12.91
N LYS A 185 -6.37 -5.47 -11.65
CA LYS A 185 -5.85 -4.35 -10.86
C LYS A 185 -4.55 -4.76 -10.18
N ILE A 186 -3.47 -4.11 -10.55
CA ILE A 186 -2.13 -4.35 -10.01
C ILE A 186 -1.64 -3.07 -9.34
N ARG A 187 -1.42 -3.11 -8.03
CA ARG A 187 -0.70 -2.08 -7.31
C ARG A 187 0.78 -2.41 -7.34
N VAL A 188 1.60 -1.45 -7.67
CA VAL A 188 3.05 -1.57 -7.67
C VAL A 188 3.61 -0.59 -6.65
N SER A 189 4.34 -1.09 -5.67
CA SER A 189 4.84 -0.30 -4.55
C SER A 189 6.35 -0.49 -4.39
N PRO A 190 7.18 0.55 -4.49
CA PRO A 190 8.57 0.43 -4.11
C PRO A 190 8.71 0.09 -2.62
N ALA A 191 9.66 -0.76 -2.30
CA ALA A 191 10.09 -0.96 -0.93
C ALA A 191 10.98 0.22 -0.51
N PHE A 192 10.58 0.91 0.54
CA PHE A 192 11.30 2.06 1.08
C PHE A 192 12.15 1.66 2.28
N PRO A 193 13.24 2.39 2.57
CA PRO A 193 14.03 2.14 3.77
C PRO A 193 13.25 2.48 5.05
N ILE A 194 13.58 1.80 6.13
CA ILE A 194 13.09 2.10 7.47
C ILE A 194 13.89 3.26 8.05
N VAL A 195 13.21 4.25 8.60
CA VAL A 195 13.86 5.39 9.24
C VAL A 195 14.17 5.09 10.70
N GLY A 196 15.46 5.11 11.06
CA GLY A 196 15.92 4.93 12.43
C GLY A 196 15.89 3.49 12.93
N GLY A 197 15.82 2.55 12.01
CA GLY A 197 15.75 1.14 12.31
C GLY A 197 16.80 0.25 11.61
N GLU A 198 16.65 -1.08 11.73
CA GLU A 198 17.46 -2.02 10.98
C GLU A 198 17.17 -1.92 9.47
N GLU A 199 18.20 -2.10 8.64
CA GLU A 199 18.07 -2.00 7.19
C GLU A 199 17.23 -3.14 6.63
N ASN A 200 16.10 -2.82 6.02
CA ASN A 200 15.36 -3.72 5.14
C ASN A 200 15.92 -3.64 3.71
N VAL A 201 15.53 -4.61 2.86
CA VAL A 201 15.87 -4.58 1.44
C VAL A 201 14.97 -3.56 0.74
N ALA A 202 15.41 -2.31 0.69
CA ALA A 202 14.74 -1.22 -0.03
C ALA A 202 15.27 -1.10 -1.46
N LEU A 203 14.43 -0.57 -2.38
CA LEU A 203 14.87 -0.28 -3.74
C LEU A 203 15.82 0.94 -3.73
N PRO A 204 17.09 0.82 -4.17
CA PRO A 204 18.01 1.96 -4.20
C PRO A 204 17.52 3.05 -5.16
N ILE A 205 17.66 4.33 -4.77
CA ILE A 205 17.23 5.47 -5.62
C ILE A 205 17.91 5.43 -7.00
N ARG A 206 19.18 5.05 -7.06
CA ARG A 206 19.94 4.93 -8.31
C ARG A 206 19.35 3.92 -9.31
N ASP A 207 18.50 3.00 -8.84
CA ASP A 207 17.88 1.96 -9.65
C ASP A 207 16.50 2.38 -10.23
N TYR A 208 16.01 3.58 -9.85
CA TYR A 208 14.72 4.08 -10.33
C TYR A 208 14.62 4.25 -11.85
N PRO A 209 15.64 4.74 -12.58
CA PRO A 209 15.58 4.79 -14.04
C PRO A 209 15.37 3.40 -14.67
N GLN A 210 16.15 2.41 -14.22
CA GLN A 210 16.00 1.03 -14.68
C GLN A 210 14.64 0.43 -14.28
N MET A 211 14.12 0.78 -13.10
CA MET A 211 12.77 0.36 -12.69
C MET A 211 11.72 0.95 -13.62
N GLY A 212 11.82 2.22 -13.99
CA GLY A 212 10.93 2.86 -14.95
C GLY A 212 10.93 2.12 -16.29
N ARG A 213 12.11 1.75 -16.78
CA ARG A 213 12.24 0.93 -18.02
C ARG A 213 11.53 -0.40 -17.86
N MET A 214 11.75 -1.12 -16.78
CA MET A 214 11.12 -2.40 -16.49
C MET A 214 9.59 -2.27 -16.43
N MET A 215 9.06 -1.20 -15.85
CA MET A 215 7.63 -0.94 -15.80
C MET A 215 7.03 -0.67 -17.17
N MET A 216 7.75 0.06 -18.06
CA MET A 216 7.30 0.26 -19.44
C MET A 216 7.22 -1.06 -20.20
N ASP A 217 8.19 -1.94 -20.01
CA ASP A 217 8.18 -3.28 -20.59
C ASP A 217 6.98 -4.10 -20.11
N MET A 218 6.63 -4.00 -18.82
CA MET A 218 5.43 -4.65 -18.27
C MET A 218 4.14 -4.11 -18.89
N LEU A 219 4.02 -2.78 -19.04
CA LEU A 219 2.84 -2.17 -19.67
C LEU A 219 2.65 -2.60 -21.12
N LYS A 220 3.76 -2.84 -21.85
CA LYS A 220 3.73 -3.35 -23.22
C LYS A 220 3.35 -4.82 -23.28
N GLU A 221 3.93 -5.64 -22.39
CA GLU A 221 3.72 -7.10 -22.37
C GLU A 221 2.32 -7.47 -21.84
N PHE A 222 1.78 -6.69 -20.89
CA PHE A 222 0.49 -6.97 -20.22
C PHE A 222 -0.53 -5.84 -20.40
N PRO A 223 -1.01 -5.57 -21.64
CA PRO A 223 -1.95 -4.47 -21.91
C PRO A 223 -3.32 -4.64 -21.22
N GLN A 224 -3.68 -5.88 -20.82
CA GLN A 224 -4.89 -6.22 -20.07
C GLN A 224 -4.79 -5.84 -18.60
N MET A 225 -3.60 -5.58 -18.05
CA MET A 225 -3.42 -5.19 -16.66
C MET A 225 -3.55 -3.69 -16.48
N SER A 226 -4.19 -3.29 -15.39
CA SER A 226 -4.28 -1.91 -14.93
C SER A 226 -3.32 -1.71 -13.77
N PHE A 227 -2.16 -1.16 -14.06
CA PHE A 227 -1.16 -0.88 -13.05
C PHE A 227 -1.47 0.44 -12.34
N ARG A 228 -1.33 0.44 -11.01
CA ARG A 228 -1.37 1.63 -10.16
C ARG A 228 -0.09 1.68 -9.36
N PHE A 229 0.64 2.76 -9.51
CA PHE A 229 1.79 3.01 -8.65
C PHE A 229 1.32 3.52 -7.28
N ASP A 230 1.94 2.99 -6.23
CA ASP A 230 1.67 3.43 -4.87
C ASP A 230 2.77 4.34 -4.37
N CYS A 231 2.39 5.32 -3.57
CA CYS A 231 3.27 6.38 -3.08
C CYS A 231 3.84 7.29 -4.19
N SER A 232 4.66 8.22 -3.78
CA SER A 232 5.36 9.13 -4.67
C SER A 232 6.57 8.45 -5.30
N PHE A 233 6.82 8.72 -6.55
CA PHE A 233 8.02 8.28 -7.23
C PHE A 233 8.82 9.51 -7.71
N PRO A 234 10.15 9.39 -7.78
CA PRO A 234 10.98 10.48 -8.23
C PRO A 234 10.96 10.65 -9.75
N PRO A 235 11.20 11.87 -10.29
CA PRO A 235 11.26 12.12 -11.72
C PRO A 235 12.26 11.25 -12.47
N CYS A 236 13.37 10.88 -11.83
CA CYS A 236 14.39 10.01 -12.41
C CYS A 236 13.88 8.60 -12.78
N LEU A 237 12.71 8.19 -12.31
CA LEU A 237 12.03 7.00 -12.79
C LEU A 237 11.85 7.01 -14.33
N LEU A 238 11.78 8.18 -14.93
CA LEU A 238 11.49 8.36 -16.35
C LEU A 238 12.73 8.64 -17.21
N ASP A 239 13.90 8.69 -16.63
CA ASP A 239 15.12 9.08 -17.35
C ASP A 239 15.45 8.13 -18.51
N GLU A 240 15.06 6.85 -18.41
CA GLU A 240 15.27 5.83 -19.46
C GLU A 240 14.04 5.62 -20.36
N ILE A 241 12.95 6.40 -20.19
CA ILE A 241 11.74 6.27 -20.97
C ILE A 241 11.86 7.11 -22.26
N GLN A 242 11.55 6.51 -23.40
CA GLN A 242 11.62 7.17 -24.68
C GLN A 242 10.35 8.02 -24.96
N GLU A 243 10.45 9.04 -25.81
CA GLU A 243 9.33 9.94 -26.10
C GLU A 243 8.11 9.24 -26.72
N ASP A 244 8.32 8.23 -27.55
CA ASP A 244 7.25 7.42 -28.15
C ASP A 244 6.51 6.53 -27.13
N GLU A 245 7.06 6.36 -25.94
CA GLU A 245 6.49 5.59 -24.84
C GLU A 245 5.65 6.43 -23.85
N TYR A 246 5.64 7.75 -24.01
CA TYR A 246 4.95 8.65 -23.05
C TYR A 246 3.46 8.39 -22.92
N SER A 247 2.80 7.91 -23.99
CA SER A 247 1.39 7.49 -23.92
C SER A 247 1.15 6.28 -23.01
N LEU A 248 2.15 5.42 -22.84
CA LEU A 248 2.10 4.30 -21.89
C LEU A 248 2.28 4.81 -20.45
N VAL A 249 3.16 5.78 -20.27
CA VAL A 249 3.36 6.44 -18.98
C VAL A 249 2.06 7.11 -18.52
N GLU A 250 1.34 7.79 -19.41
CA GLU A 250 0.03 8.37 -19.09
C GLU A 250 -0.96 7.30 -18.58
N ARG A 251 -0.99 6.13 -19.19
CA ARG A 251 -1.83 5.03 -18.73
C ARG A 251 -1.47 4.56 -17.30
N PHE A 252 -0.19 4.59 -16.99
CA PHE A 252 0.31 4.20 -15.68
C PHE A 252 -0.08 5.19 -14.60
N PHE A 253 0.01 6.50 -14.89
CA PHE A 253 -0.30 7.59 -13.96
C PHE A 253 -1.78 7.96 -13.91
N TYR A 254 -2.55 7.71 -14.96
CA TYR A 254 -3.98 8.02 -14.99
C TYR A 254 -4.76 7.36 -13.86
N HIS A 255 -4.21 6.30 -13.27
CA HIS A 255 -4.79 5.58 -12.14
C HIS A 255 -4.21 5.99 -10.78
N ALA A 256 -3.13 6.72 -10.71
CA ALA A 256 -2.72 7.41 -9.51
C ALA A 256 -3.66 8.60 -9.31
N SER A 257 -4.07 8.87 -8.08
CA SER A 257 -5.06 9.90 -7.71
C SER A 257 -4.71 11.35 -8.10
N GLN A 258 -3.73 11.54 -8.96
CA GLN A 258 -3.34 12.85 -9.48
C GLN A 258 -3.63 12.94 -10.97
N PRO A 259 -4.26 14.05 -11.43
CA PRO A 259 -4.40 14.33 -12.85
C PRO A 259 -2.99 14.43 -13.44
N VAL A 260 -2.65 13.52 -14.34
CA VAL A 260 -1.39 13.60 -15.07
C VAL A 260 -1.51 14.73 -16.08
N PRO A 261 -0.71 15.78 -15.94
CA PRO A 261 -0.58 16.75 -17.00
C PRO A 261 0.04 16.07 -18.22
N ASN A 262 -0.18 16.66 -19.37
CA ASN A 262 0.48 16.26 -20.62
C ASN A 262 1.98 16.00 -20.34
N ILE A 263 2.46 14.80 -20.59
CA ILE A 263 3.84 14.36 -20.28
C ILE A 263 4.89 15.24 -20.94
N GLN A 264 4.57 15.86 -22.10
CA GLN A 264 5.46 16.86 -22.71
C GLN A 264 5.72 18.05 -21.78
N ASP A 265 4.75 18.39 -20.91
CA ASP A 265 4.91 19.42 -19.89
C ASP A 265 5.66 18.92 -18.64
N TRP A 266 5.89 17.64 -18.54
CA TRP A 266 6.46 16.99 -17.34
C TRP A 266 7.90 17.39 -17.08
N LYS A 267 8.71 17.56 -18.12
CA LYS A 267 10.09 18.07 -18.01
C LYS A 267 10.14 19.56 -17.69
N THR A 268 9.03 20.30 -17.88
CA THR A 268 8.98 21.77 -17.81
C THR A 268 8.09 22.34 -16.70
N ARG A 269 7.24 21.52 -16.03
CA ARG A 269 6.32 22.02 -15.02
C ARG A 269 6.86 21.94 -13.60
N ASP A 270 6.40 22.89 -12.76
CA ASP A 270 6.65 22.99 -11.33
C ASP A 270 5.85 21.93 -10.53
N PHE A 271 6.03 20.64 -10.87
CA PHE A 271 5.49 19.55 -10.07
C PHE A 271 6.44 19.18 -8.95
N TYR A 272 5.88 19.09 -7.75
CA TYR A 272 6.58 18.51 -6.63
C TYR A 272 6.32 17.00 -6.59
N PHE A 273 7.38 16.21 -6.60
CA PHE A 273 7.35 14.75 -6.47
C PHE A 273 7.76 14.37 -5.06
N GLY A 274 6.79 14.00 -4.25
CA GLY A 274 7.05 13.63 -2.86
C GLY A 274 5.74 13.39 -2.10
N CYS A 275 5.83 13.16 -0.80
CA CYS A 275 4.68 12.98 0.09
C CYS A 275 3.97 14.33 0.36
N ALA A 276 3.58 15.06 -0.71
CA ALA A 276 3.16 16.45 -0.53
C ALA A 276 1.73 16.60 0.02
N ASP A 277 0.75 15.84 -0.48
CA ASP A 277 -0.65 16.20 -0.20
C ASP A 277 -1.57 15.07 0.30
N ASP A 278 -1.24 13.80 0.09
CA ASP A 278 -2.15 12.68 0.32
C ASP A 278 -1.55 11.53 1.14
N SER A 279 -0.67 11.85 2.09
CA SER A 279 -0.10 10.80 2.93
C SER A 279 -1.18 10.20 3.83
N PRO A 280 -1.36 8.88 3.84
CA PRO A 280 -2.24 8.25 4.79
C PRO A 280 -1.69 8.47 6.20
N MET A 281 -2.56 8.73 7.15
CA MET A 281 -2.21 8.63 8.56
C MET A 281 -2.31 7.16 8.96
N ASP A 282 -1.25 6.63 9.54
CA ASP A 282 -1.20 5.29 10.10
C ASP A 282 -1.46 5.36 11.62
N ILE A 283 -2.27 4.43 12.11
CA ILE A 283 -2.64 4.33 13.54
C ILE A 283 -2.22 2.96 14.04
N ASP A 284 -1.38 2.92 15.05
CA ASP A 284 -0.89 1.67 15.63
C ASP A 284 -1.88 1.03 16.63
N PRO A 285 -1.61 -0.20 17.15
CA PRO A 285 -2.48 -0.86 18.12
C PRO A 285 -2.72 -0.10 19.43
N LYS A 286 -1.89 0.88 19.77
CA LYS A 286 -2.02 1.72 20.97
C LYS A 286 -2.73 3.04 20.69
N GLY A 287 -3.08 3.28 19.42
CA GLY A 287 -3.68 4.52 18.96
C GLY A 287 -2.67 5.63 18.68
N ASP A 288 -1.38 5.33 18.66
CA ASP A 288 -0.37 6.28 18.25
C ASP A 288 -0.45 6.50 16.74
N CYS A 289 -0.34 7.77 16.36
CA CYS A 289 -0.48 8.21 14.98
C CYS A 289 0.88 8.60 14.40
N PHE A 290 1.14 8.19 13.19
CA PHE A 290 2.32 8.54 12.42
C PHE A 290 1.97 8.68 10.93
N ASN A 291 2.86 9.26 10.14
CA ASN A 291 2.56 9.58 8.75
C ASN A 291 2.42 8.31 7.88
N CYS A 292 3.40 7.42 7.97
CA CYS A 292 3.42 6.13 7.27
C CYS A 292 4.41 5.18 7.93
N PHE A 293 4.36 3.90 7.59
CA PHE A 293 5.18 2.86 8.20
C PHE A 293 6.70 3.14 8.20
N PRO A 294 7.34 3.60 7.13
CA PRO A 294 8.77 3.93 7.19
C PRO A 294 9.15 4.92 8.29
N PHE A 295 8.19 5.68 8.80
CA PHE A 295 8.35 6.67 9.86
C PHE A 295 7.63 6.30 11.16
N HIS A 296 7.43 5.01 11.44
CA HIS A 296 6.71 4.56 12.64
C HIS A 296 7.38 5.00 13.96
N ASN A 297 8.69 5.31 13.92
CA ASN A 297 9.40 5.87 15.07
C ASN A 297 9.12 7.36 15.29
N LEU A 298 8.53 8.05 14.32
CA LEU A 298 8.15 9.46 14.42
C LEU A 298 6.66 9.58 14.75
N LYS A 299 6.33 9.46 16.03
CA LYS A 299 4.97 9.67 16.53
C LYS A 299 4.58 11.14 16.38
N ILE A 300 3.44 11.41 15.75
CA ILE A 300 2.90 12.76 15.53
C ILE A 300 1.68 13.08 16.38
N GLY A 301 1.13 12.12 17.12
CA GLY A 301 0.02 12.28 18.05
C GLY A 301 -0.55 10.93 18.50
N ASN A 302 -1.67 10.98 19.20
CA ASN A 302 -2.45 9.79 19.57
C ASN A 302 -3.93 10.05 19.25
N VAL A 303 -4.69 9.02 18.90
CA VAL A 303 -6.11 9.15 18.53
C VAL A 303 -6.93 9.82 19.62
N LYS A 304 -6.55 9.68 20.90
CA LYS A 304 -7.22 10.31 22.04
C LYS A 304 -7.10 11.82 22.06
N ASP A 305 -6.12 12.38 21.35
CA ASP A 305 -5.92 13.83 21.23
C ASP A 305 -6.93 14.48 20.28
N PHE A 306 -7.76 13.68 19.59
CA PHE A 306 -8.69 14.14 18.57
C PHE A 306 -10.13 13.75 18.90
N GLY A 307 -11.06 14.66 18.69
CA GLY A 307 -12.50 14.36 18.78
C GLY A 307 -12.98 13.52 17.59
N GLN A 308 -12.67 13.98 16.40
CA GLN A 308 -12.95 13.28 15.12
C GLN A 308 -11.70 13.30 14.24
N ILE A 309 -11.42 12.19 13.61
CA ILE A 309 -10.33 12.08 12.63
C ILE A 309 -10.94 12.18 11.25
N ASN A 310 -10.83 13.35 10.65
CA ASN A 310 -11.30 13.67 9.32
C ASN A 310 -10.13 14.16 8.45
N GLU A 311 -10.41 14.48 7.20
CA GLU A 311 -9.41 14.96 6.25
C GLU A 311 -8.60 16.16 6.78
N LEU A 312 -9.25 17.12 7.46
CA LEU A 312 -8.55 18.26 8.03
C LEU A 312 -7.58 17.86 9.16
N THR A 313 -7.97 16.88 9.97
CA THR A 313 -7.10 16.32 11.02
C THR A 313 -5.89 15.65 10.40
N ILE A 314 -6.09 14.84 9.35
CA ILE A 314 -5.02 14.16 8.62
C ILE A 314 -4.06 15.19 8.00
N LYS A 315 -4.57 16.22 7.33
CA LYS A 315 -3.75 17.30 6.75
C LYS A 315 -2.92 18.04 7.81
N LYS A 316 -3.50 18.33 8.98
CA LYS A 316 -2.75 18.97 10.09
C LYS A 316 -1.62 18.08 10.61
N MET A 317 -1.87 16.78 10.72
CA MET A 317 -0.86 15.83 11.17
C MET A 317 0.25 15.67 10.12
N HIS A 318 -0.12 15.58 8.85
CA HIS A 318 0.85 15.57 7.76
C HIS A 318 1.72 16.83 7.74
N SER A 319 1.14 18.01 7.98
CA SER A 319 1.91 19.26 8.08
C SER A 319 2.91 19.24 9.26
N ARG A 320 2.55 18.66 10.39
CA ARG A 320 3.48 18.46 11.53
C ARG A 320 4.61 17.50 11.15
N PHE A 321 4.28 16.39 10.49
CA PHE A 321 5.27 15.46 9.99
C PHE A 321 6.25 16.15 9.03
N LEU A 322 5.76 16.91 8.05
CA LEU A 322 6.61 17.63 7.10
C LEU A 322 7.55 18.61 7.81
N SER A 323 7.08 19.33 8.84
CA SER A 323 7.95 20.24 9.61
C SER A 323 9.13 19.51 10.21
N HIS A 324 8.92 18.34 10.85
CA HIS A 324 10.02 17.54 11.39
C HIS A 324 10.93 16.99 10.31
N VAL A 325 10.36 16.46 9.23
CA VAL A 325 11.15 15.87 8.15
C VAL A 325 12.03 16.90 7.46
N PHE A 326 11.55 18.11 7.23
CA PHE A 326 12.35 19.16 6.58
C PHE A 326 13.49 19.70 7.45
N GLU A 327 13.36 19.67 8.77
CA GLU A 327 14.41 20.07 9.70
C GLU A 327 15.56 19.06 9.73
N ASP A 328 15.27 17.76 9.63
CA ASP A 328 16.23 16.69 9.87
C ASP A 328 16.70 15.97 8.57
N ALA A 329 16.05 16.23 7.43
CA ALA A 329 16.36 15.55 6.18
C ALA A 329 17.76 15.85 5.66
N GLN A 330 18.55 14.80 5.46
CA GLN A 330 19.88 14.88 4.87
C GLN A 330 19.98 14.00 3.62
N PRO A 331 19.84 14.57 2.43
CA PRO A 331 19.87 13.79 1.20
C PRO A 331 21.22 13.11 1.00
N LYS A 332 21.15 11.86 0.53
CA LYS A 332 22.32 11.09 0.07
C LYS A 332 22.44 11.14 -1.45
N GLU A 333 23.58 10.77 -1.98
CA GLU A 333 23.72 10.63 -3.45
C GLU A 333 22.81 9.49 -3.97
N PRO A 334 22.22 9.64 -5.17
CA PRO A 334 22.41 10.74 -6.12
C PRO A 334 21.55 12.01 -5.85
N CYS A 335 20.68 12.00 -4.86
CA CYS A 335 19.74 13.10 -4.62
C CYS A 335 20.43 14.38 -4.14
N LYS A 336 21.54 14.27 -3.36
CA LYS A 336 22.28 15.41 -2.86
C LYS A 336 22.80 16.34 -3.96
N SER A 337 23.25 15.77 -5.07
CA SER A 337 23.72 16.52 -6.25
C SER A 337 22.63 16.75 -7.31
N CYS A 338 21.41 16.27 -7.10
CA CYS A 338 20.34 16.35 -8.07
C CYS A 338 19.74 17.77 -8.13
N PRO A 339 19.63 18.39 -9.31
CA PRO A 339 19.06 19.73 -9.45
C PRO A 339 17.56 19.80 -9.12
N HIS A 340 16.88 18.67 -9.04
CA HIS A 340 15.46 18.57 -8.68
C HIS A 340 15.22 18.43 -7.19
N TYR A 341 16.26 18.10 -6.40
CA TYR A 341 16.10 17.89 -4.96
C TYR A 341 15.61 19.17 -4.28
N MET A 342 14.57 19.04 -3.43
CA MET A 342 13.87 20.11 -2.71
C MET A 342 13.30 21.24 -3.58
N VAL A 343 13.48 21.19 -4.90
CA VAL A 343 12.85 22.11 -5.86
C VAL A 343 11.59 21.46 -6.42
N ARG A 344 11.69 20.20 -6.85
CA ARG A 344 10.62 19.43 -7.48
C ARG A 344 10.46 18.03 -6.91
N CYS A 345 11.37 17.56 -6.07
CA CYS A 345 11.41 16.20 -5.59
C CYS A 345 12.04 16.11 -4.20
N SER A 346 11.44 15.28 -3.33
CA SER A 346 11.96 14.93 -2.01
C SER A 346 12.60 13.53 -2.00
N SER A 347 13.39 13.19 -3.01
CA SER A 347 13.94 11.84 -3.23
C SER A 347 12.86 10.78 -3.54
N GLY A 348 11.67 11.19 -4.00
CA GLY A 348 10.49 10.33 -4.09
C GLY A 348 9.86 10.08 -2.71
N CYS A 349 10.48 9.26 -1.88
CA CYS A 349 10.10 9.10 -0.48
C CYS A 349 11.11 9.76 0.45
N PHE A 350 10.63 10.52 1.45
CA PHE A 350 11.49 11.15 2.44
C PHE A 350 12.36 10.16 3.23
N ALA A 351 11.94 8.90 3.35
CA ALA A 351 12.70 7.88 4.07
C ALA A 351 14.16 7.72 3.56
N TYR A 352 14.39 7.96 2.27
CA TYR A 352 15.74 7.94 1.70
C TYR A 352 16.69 9.05 2.22
N ASN A 353 16.14 10.08 2.85
CA ASN A 353 16.92 11.19 3.40
C ASN A 353 17.39 10.92 4.84
N PHE A 354 16.94 9.81 5.45
CA PHE A 354 17.23 9.45 6.84
C PHE A 354 17.95 8.10 6.98
N SER A 355 17.98 7.30 5.92
CA SER A 355 18.57 5.95 5.91
C SER A 355 20.08 5.93 5.72
#